data_548dec0ee14f5a24848257a16ddd2e7c
#
_entry.id   548dec0ee14f5a24848257a16ddd2e7c
#
_cell.length_a   1.000
_cell.length_b   1.000
_cell.length_c   1.000
_cell.angle_alpha   90.00
_cell.angle_beta   90.00
_cell.angle_gamma   90.00
#
_symmetry.space_group_name_H-M   'P 1'
#
loop_
_entity.id
_entity.type
_entity.pdbx_description
1 polymer ?
#
loop_
_entity_poly.entity_id
_entity_poly.type
_entity_poly.pdbx_seq_one_letter_code
_entity_poly.pdbx_strand_id
1 'polypeptide(L)'
;MAIISSNIGDNDFSLSKKELRLVDSKIIPEEKKNNNLNLARPISLQEFIGQEQLKSSLRIAIDASIFRKEPLEHTLLYGQPGLGKTTLAFLIAHELNTKCRIATAPAIERPRDIVGLLLGLKEGEVLFIDEIHRLNRLTEELLYSAMEDFRLDLTMGANRGARCRTINLPRFTLIGATTKLASISAPLRDRFGISQKIEFYTCDELKQIIVNFSRLINLNLEDKASYDLAKISRGTPRIALRLLRRVRDYAQVIKPVSYTHLTLPTKA
;
A
#
# COMPACT_ATOMS: atom_id res chain seq x y z
N MET A 1 -40.21 45.31 -26.37
CA MET A 1 -40.23 43.98 -25.75
C MET A 1 -38.99 43.21 -26.19
N ALA A 2 -38.00 43.19 -25.33
CA ALA A 2 -36.73 42.54 -25.63
C ALA A 2 -36.70 41.20 -24.85
N ILE A 3 -36.52 40.13 -25.58
CA ILE A 3 -36.35 38.78 -25.04
C ILE A 3 -34.83 38.58 -24.82
N ILE A 4 -34.43 38.50 -23.57
CA ILE A 4 -33.06 38.16 -23.21
C ILE A 4 -33.03 36.64 -23.05
N SER A 5 -32.37 35.92 -23.97
CA SER A 5 -32.02 34.54 -23.84
C SER A 5 -30.75 34.43 -23.00
N SER A 6 -30.88 33.92 -21.79
CA SER A 6 -29.75 33.57 -20.99
C SER A 6 -29.22 32.19 -21.38
N ASN A 7 -28.07 32.18 -22.06
CA ASN A 7 -27.24 31.00 -22.21
C ASN A 7 -26.75 30.56 -20.85
N ILE A 8 -27.27 29.43 -20.35
CA ILE A 8 -26.67 28.70 -19.24
C ILE A 8 -25.59 27.83 -19.86
N GLY A 9 -24.35 28.27 -19.71
CA GLY A 9 -23.17 27.51 -20.12
C GLY A 9 -23.09 26.18 -19.40
N ASP A 10 -22.88 25.15 -20.17
CA ASP A 10 -22.38 23.85 -19.74
C ASP A 10 -21.05 24.06 -18.99
N ASN A 11 -21.11 24.06 -17.67
CA ASN A 11 -19.90 23.97 -16.87
C ASN A 11 -19.36 22.56 -16.99
N ASP A 12 -18.47 22.42 -17.93
CA ASP A 12 -17.50 21.35 -18.08
C ASP A 12 -16.94 20.94 -16.72
N PHE A 13 -17.20 19.70 -16.35
CA PHE A 13 -16.50 18.98 -15.31
C PHE A 13 -15.10 18.60 -15.82
N SER A 14 -14.35 19.56 -16.33
CA SER A 14 -12.94 19.41 -16.64
C SER A 14 -12.17 19.56 -15.32
N LEU A 15 -11.98 18.44 -14.63
CA LEU A 15 -10.95 18.34 -13.58
C LEU A 15 -9.63 18.79 -14.20
N SER A 16 -9.10 19.91 -13.75
CA SER A 16 -7.83 20.41 -14.24
C SER A 16 -6.75 19.35 -14.04
N LYS A 17 -5.96 19.06 -15.07
CA LYS A 17 -4.84 18.11 -15.06
C LYS A 17 -3.81 18.35 -13.95
N LYS A 18 -3.92 19.41 -13.19
CA LYS A 18 -3.04 19.80 -12.09
C LYS A 18 -3.42 19.19 -10.74
N GLU A 19 -4.66 18.73 -10.54
CA GLU A 19 -5.12 18.19 -9.25
C GLU A 19 -5.08 16.66 -9.16
N LEU A 20 -4.95 15.97 -10.28
CA LEU A 20 -4.71 14.53 -10.33
C LEU A 20 -3.21 14.24 -10.26
N ARG A 21 -2.58 14.50 -9.12
CA ARG A 21 -1.32 13.84 -8.77
C ARG A 21 -1.61 12.39 -8.39
N LEU A 22 -2.14 11.65 -9.34
CA LEU A 22 -2.05 10.21 -9.36
C LEU A 22 -0.58 9.87 -9.44
N VAL A 23 -0.08 9.16 -8.45
CA VAL A 23 1.22 8.52 -8.51
C VAL A 23 1.13 7.45 -9.59
N ASP A 24 1.24 7.89 -10.83
CA ASP A 24 1.59 7.01 -11.93
C ASP A 24 2.93 6.37 -11.52
N SER A 25 3.17 5.13 -11.83
CA SER A 25 4.40 4.36 -11.50
C SER A 25 5.71 5.05 -11.95
N LYS A 26 5.66 6.30 -12.37
CA LYS A 26 6.77 7.22 -12.54
C LYS A 26 7.11 7.83 -11.19
N ILE A 27 8.14 7.28 -10.61
CA ILE A 27 8.89 7.66 -9.42
C ILE A 27 8.77 9.17 -9.14
N ILE A 28 8.20 9.54 -7.96
CA ILE A 28 8.20 10.91 -7.44
C ILE A 28 9.66 11.38 -7.34
N PRO A 29 10.01 12.64 -7.75
CA PRO A 29 11.40 13.12 -7.73
C PRO A 29 12.10 13.02 -6.36
N GLU A 30 11.35 13.00 -5.25
CA GLU A 30 11.91 12.78 -3.91
C GLU A 30 12.25 11.31 -3.62
N GLU A 31 11.61 10.34 -4.29
CA GLU A 31 11.97 8.93 -4.19
C GLU A 31 13.26 8.59 -4.97
N LYS A 32 13.70 9.42 -5.92
CA LYS A 32 14.99 9.24 -6.60
C LYS A 32 16.19 9.34 -5.65
N LYS A 33 16.07 10.02 -4.50
CA LYS A 33 17.09 10.00 -3.44
C LYS A 33 17.05 8.74 -2.56
N ASN A 34 15.96 7.95 -2.61
CA ASN A 34 15.79 6.71 -1.86
C ASN A 34 15.88 5.45 -2.75
N ASN A 35 16.59 5.50 -3.88
CA ASN A 35 16.73 4.36 -4.81
C ASN A 35 17.14 3.05 -4.15
N ASN A 36 17.86 3.08 -3.03
CA ASN A 36 18.26 1.88 -2.29
C ASN A 36 17.11 1.21 -1.51
N LEU A 37 15.99 1.88 -1.30
CA LEU A 37 14.81 1.29 -0.63
C LEU A 37 13.95 0.45 -1.59
N ASN A 38 13.85 0.91 -2.83
CA ASN A 38 13.09 0.20 -3.86
C ASN A 38 13.84 -1.06 -4.33
N LEU A 39 15.18 -1.04 -4.29
CA LEU A 39 16.03 -2.21 -4.57
C LEU A 39 15.89 -3.32 -3.53
N ALA A 40 15.43 -3.02 -2.32
CA ALA A 40 15.30 -3.98 -1.22
C ALA A 40 13.91 -4.63 -1.12
N ARG A 41 12.95 -4.20 -1.94
CA ARG A 41 11.63 -4.81 -1.92
C ARG A 41 11.68 -6.14 -2.70
N PRO A 42 11.12 -7.22 -2.13
CA PRO A 42 10.96 -8.47 -2.87
C PRO A 42 10.10 -8.21 -4.11
N ILE A 43 10.37 -8.96 -5.18
CA ILE A 43 9.65 -8.85 -6.45
C ILE A 43 8.50 -9.85 -6.52
N SER A 44 8.59 -10.96 -5.78
CA SER A 44 7.59 -12.02 -5.75
C SER A 44 7.20 -12.41 -4.32
N LEU A 45 6.05 -13.07 -4.15
CA LEU A 45 5.64 -13.62 -2.86
C LEU A 45 6.63 -14.68 -2.34
N GLN A 46 7.37 -15.36 -3.22
CA GLN A 46 8.38 -16.34 -2.83
C GLN A 46 9.59 -15.68 -2.17
N GLU A 47 9.99 -14.49 -2.64
CA GLU A 47 11.09 -13.72 -2.05
C GLU A 47 10.71 -13.03 -0.75
N PHE A 48 9.41 -12.95 -0.45
CA PHE A 48 8.93 -12.33 0.78
C PHE A 48 9.23 -13.25 1.96
N ILE A 49 10.19 -12.84 2.79
CA ILE A 49 10.67 -13.62 3.93
C ILE A 49 9.61 -13.64 5.03
N GLY A 50 9.40 -14.83 5.62
CA GLY A 50 8.45 -15.04 6.70
C GLY A 50 6.99 -15.05 6.27
N GLN A 51 6.08 -15.00 7.25
CA GLN A 51 4.63 -14.97 7.05
C GLN A 51 4.09 -16.16 6.23
N GLU A 52 4.58 -17.37 6.46
CA GLU A 52 4.31 -18.54 5.61
C GLU A 52 2.82 -18.87 5.48
N GLN A 53 2.06 -18.80 6.59
CA GLN A 53 0.62 -19.06 6.57
C GLN A 53 -0.14 -18.02 5.75
N LEU A 54 0.23 -16.75 5.88
CA LEU A 54 -0.34 -15.66 5.11
C LEU A 54 -0.02 -15.82 3.62
N LYS A 55 1.24 -16.13 3.28
CA LYS A 55 1.66 -16.36 1.89
C LYS A 55 0.92 -17.52 1.25
N SER A 56 0.79 -18.66 1.93
CA SER A 56 0.07 -19.81 1.41
C SER A 56 -1.41 -19.52 1.17
N SER A 57 -2.07 -18.84 2.10
CA SER A 57 -3.47 -18.40 1.94
C SER A 57 -3.65 -17.45 0.77
N LEU A 58 -2.80 -16.42 0.65
CA LEU A 58 -2.85 -15.47 -0.47
C LEU A 58 -2.55 -16.15 -1.81
N ARG A 59 -1.59 -17.09 -1.85
CA ARG A 59 -1.26 -17.83 -3.06
C ARG A 59 -2.46 -18.58 -3.62
N ILE A 60 -3.17 -19.31 -2.76
CA ILE A 60 -4.39 -20.04 -3.16
C ILE A 60 -5.44 -19.06 -3.71
N ALA A 61 -5.67 -17.93 -3.04
CA ALA A 61 -6.65 -16.95 -3.48
C ALA A 61 -6.27 -16.29 -4.82
N ILE A 62 -4.99 -15.95 -5.01
CA ILE A 62 -4.46 -15.37 -6.25
C ILE A 62 -4.56 -16.37 -7.39
N ASP A 63 -4.07 -17.60 -7.21
CA ASP A 63 -4.11 -18.64 -8.24
C ASP A 63 -5.57 -18.96 -8.65
N ALA A 64 -6.48 -19.01 -7.68
CA ALA A 64 -7.91 -19.20 -7.94
C ALA A 64 -8.54 -18.04 -8.73
N SER A 65 -8.19 -16.78 -8.41
CA SER A 65 -8.69 -15.61 -9.14
C SER A 65 -8.19 -15.58 -10.58
N ILE A 66 -6.93 -15.92 -10.80
CA ILE A 66 -6.31 -16.04 -12.14
C ILE A 66 -7.00 -17.15 -12.95
N PHE A 67 -7.23 -18.31 -12.33
CA PHE A 67 -7.90 -19.43 -12.97
C PHE A 67 -9.31 -19.09 -13.42
N ARG A 68 -10.09 -18.40 -12.56
CA ARG A 68 -11.45 -17.94 -12.88
C ARG A 68 -11.50 -16.71 -13.78
N LYS A 69 -10.38 -16.04 -14.01
CA LYS A 69 -10.29 -14.73 -14.71
C LYS A 69 -11.17 -13.67 -14.05
N GLU A 70 -11.19 -13.66 -12.74
CA GLU A 70 -11.93 -12.72 -11.91
C GLU A 70 -10.95 -11.90 -11.07
N PRO A 71 -11.32 -10.66 -10.67
CA PRO A 71 -10.52 -9.92 -9.71
C PRO A 71 -10.37 -10.71 -8.40
N LEU A 72 -9.24 -10.53 -7.74
CA LEU A 72 -9.06 -11.05 -6.38
C LEU A 72 -10.10 -10.39 -5.46
N GLU A 73 -10.63 -11.14 -4.52
CA GLU A 73 -11.49 -10.60 -3.48
C GLU A 73 -10.83 -9.45 -2.73
N HIS A 74 -11.63 -8.47 -2.31
CA HIS A 74 -11.12 -7.35 -1.54
C HIS A 74 -10.41 -7.85 -0.29
N THR A 75 -9.18 -7.34 -0.06
CA THR A 75 -8.26 -7.88 0.94
C THR A 75 -7.91 -6.83 1.99
N LEU A 76 -8.05 -7.19 3.27
CA LEU A 76 -7.67 -6.37 4.41
C LEU A 76 -6.38 -6.89 5.04
N LEU A 77 -5.34 -6.06 5.05
CA LEU A 77 -4.06 -6.34 5.69
C LEU A 77 -3.96 -5.56 7.00
N TYR A 78 -3.84 -6.25 8.13
CA TYR A 78 -3.74 -5.56 9.42
C TYR A 78 -2.55 -6.05 10.24
N GLY A 79 -2.01 -5.17 11.08
CA GLY A 79 -0.84 -5.45 11.90
C GLY A 79 -0.04 -4.19 12.20
N GLN A 80 1.00 -4.32 13.02
CA GLN A 80 1.82 -3.20 13.47
C GLN A 80 2.48 -2.42 12.32
N PRO A 81 2.86 -1.15 12.53
CA PRO A 81 3.55 -0.37 11.50
C PRO A 81 4.91 -1.00 11.16
N GLY A 82 5.27 -0.98 9.87
CA GLY A 82 6.60 -1.43 9.42
C GLY A 82 6.76 -2.92 9.21
N LEU A 83 5.67 -3.71 9.25
CA LEU A 83 5.69 -5.15 9.00
C LEU A 83 5.61 -5.53 7.51
N GLY A 84 5.42 -4.57 6.60
CA GLY A 84 5.43 -4.85 5.15
C GLY A 84 4.06 -4.86 4.47
N LYS A 85 2.99 -4.28 5.07
CA LYS A 85 1.64 -4.19 4.47
C LYS A 85 1.66 -3.63 3.04
N THR A 86 2.32 -2.50 2.86
CA THR A 86 2.45 -1.85 1.54
C THR A 86 3.25 -2.71 0.56
N THR A 87 4.33 -3.36 1.02
CA THR A 87 5.11 -4.28 0.19
C THR A 87 4.24 -5.45 -0.28
N LEU A 88 3.45 -6.01 0.63
CA LEU A 88 2.57 -7.14 0.31
C LEU A 88 1.50 -6.75 -0.73
N ALA A 89 0.94 -5.55 -0.64
CA ALA A 89 -0.01 -5.05 -1.64
C ALA A 89 0.62 -4.95 -3.04
N PHE A 90 1.87 -4.49 -3.14
CA PHE A 90 2.59 -4.49 -4.41
C PHE A 90 2.85 -5.90 -4.94
N LEU A 91 3.21 -6.85 -4.05
CA LEU A 91 3.45 -8.23 -4.45
C LEU A 91 2.16 -8.89 -4.95
N ILE A 92 1.03 -8.66 -4.29
CA ILE A 92 -0.27 -9.16 -4.75
C ILE A 92 -0.58 -8.61 -6.16
N ALA A 93 -0.41 -7.32 -6.38
CA ALA A 93 -0.65 -6.72 -7.69
C ALA A 93 0.31 -7.26 -8.76
N HIS A 94 1.58 -7.51 -8.40
CA HIS A 94 2.57 -8.10 -9.29
C HIS A 94 2.21 -9.54 -9.67
N GLU A 95 1.80 -10.37 -8.70
CA GLU A 95 1.36 -11.76 -8.96
C GLU A 95 0.08 -11.79 -9.82
N LEU A 96 -0.81 -10.81 -9.67
CA LEU A 96 -2.00 -10.62 -10.52
C LEU A 96 -1.65 -10.02 -11.90
N ASN A 97 -0.38 -9.68 -12.15
CA ASN A 97 0.09 -9.01 -13.36
C ASN A 97 -0.70 -7.73 -13.68
N THR A 98 -0.99 -6.92 -12.66
CA THR A 98 -1.77 -5.69 -12.80
C THR A 98 -1.11 -4.51 -12.08
N LYS A 99 -1.62 -3.31 -12.36
CA LYS A 99 -1.12 -2.09 -11.71
C LYS A 99 -1.68 -1.95 -10.29
N CYS A 100 -0.83 -1.50 -9.37
CA CYS A 100 -1.22 -1.09 -8.03
C CYS A 100 -1.28 0.43 -7.94
N ARG A 101 -2.46 0.98 -7.70
CA ARG A 101 -2.63 2.40 -7.37
C ARG A 101 -2.61 2.57 -5.86
N ILE A 102 -1.86 3.55 -5.38
CA ILE A 102 -1.67 3.77 -3.96
C ILE A 102 -2.33 5.07 -3.55
N ALA A 103 -3.10 4.99 -2.49
CA ALA A 103 -3.64 6.13 -1.77
C ALA A 103 -3.40 5.95 -0.26
N THR A 104 -3.43 7.03 0.47
CA THR A 104 -3.44 7.00 1.94
C THR A 104 -4.73 7.64 2.42
N ALA A 105 -5.40 7.04 3.39
CA ALA A 105 -6.67 7.57 3.89
C ALA A 105 -6.59 9.04 4.34
N PRO A 106 -5.50 9.51 4.99
CA PRO A 106 -5.34 10.94 5.30
C PRO A 106 -5.30 11.88 4.10
N ALA A 107 -4.94 11.40 2.90
CA ALA A 107 -4.95 12.20 1.68
C ALA A 107 -6.32 12.24 0.99
N ILE A 108 -7.26 11.39 1.43
CA ILE A 108 -8.64 11.32 0.95
C ILE A 108 -9.52 12.12 1.93
N GLU A 109 -9.48 13.45 1.80
CA GLU A 109 -10.18 14.32 2.73
C GLU A 109 -11.68 14.42 2.44
N ARG A 110 -12.04 14.37 1.16
CA ARG A 110 -13.42 14.59 0.69
C ARG A 110 -13.92 13.39 -0.10
N PRO A 111 -15.25 13.13 -0.10
CA PRO A 111 -15.83 12.05 -0.90
C PRO A 111 -15.46 12.10 -2.40
N ARG A 112 -15.30 13.29 -2.97
CA ARG A 112 -14.88 13.46 -4.37
C ARG A 112 -13.48 12.90 -4.66
N ASP A 113 -12.60 12.86 -3.65
CA ASP A 113 -11.23 12.37 -3.85
C ASP A 113 -11.22 10.86 -4.10
N ILE A 114 -12.02 10.10 -3.34
CA ILE A 114 -12.20 8.66 -3.58
C ILE A 114 -12.93 8.38 -4.89
N VAL A 115 -13.93 9.21 -5.24
CA VAL A 115 -14.62 9.10 -6.54
C VAL A 115 -13.64 9.24 -7.69
N GLY A 116 -12.73 10.24 -7.65
CA GLY A 116 -11.69 10.43 -8.66
C GLY A 116 -10.73 9.24 -8.77
N LEU A 117 -10.36 8.63 -7.63
CA LEU A 117 -9.52 7.44 -7.62
C LEU A 117 -10.23 6.24 -8.25
N LEU A 118 -11.51 6.00 -7.89
CA LEU A 118 -12.28 4.86 -8.40
C LEU A 118 -12.60 4.98 -9.89
N LEU A 119 -12.97 6.17 -10.36
CA LEU A 119 -13.22 6.41 -11.80
C LEU A 119 -11.96 6.30 -12.66
N GLY A 120 -10.79 6.51 -12.05
CA GLY A 120 -9.51 6.36 -12.74
C GLY A 120 -9.05 4.91 -12.89
N LEU A 121 -9.67 3.93 -12.20
CA LEU A 121 -9.28 2.52 -12.26
C LEU A 121 -9.60 1.89 -13.61
N LYS A 122 -8.82 0.88 -13.95
CA LYS A 122 -9.08 -0.01 -15.09
C LYS A 122 -9.46 -1.40 -14.61
N GLU A 123 -10.00 -2.19 -15.53
CA GLU A 123 -10.39 -3.57 -15.25
C GLU A 123 -9.22 -4.37 -14.64
N GLY A 124 -9.47 -5.03 -13.50
CA GLY A 124 -8.49 -5.84 -12.80
C GLY A 124 -7.40 -5.08 -12.02
N GLU A 125 -7.39 -3.74 -12.04
CA GLU A 125 -6.39 -2.97 -11.26
C GLU A 125 -6.59 -3.13 -9.76
N VAL A 126 -5.50 -3.00 -9.02
CA VAL A 126 -5.48 -3.00 -7.55
C VAL A 126 -5.47 -1.56 -7.04
N LEU A 127 -6.42 -1.22 -6.17
CA LEU A 127 -6.40 0.01 -5.37
C LEU A 127 -5.93 -0.32 -3.95
N PHE A 128 -4.79 0.22 -3.55
CA PHE A 128 -4.27 0.08 -2.19
C PHE A 128 -4.54 1.35 -1.40
N ILE A 129 -5.22 1.23 -0.25
CA ILE A 129 -5.47 2.35 0.69
C ILE A 129 -4.76 2.05 2.01
N ASP A 130 -3.73 2.84 2.31
CA ASP A 130 -3.03 2.74 3.60
C ASP A 130 -3.78 3.52 4.69
N GLU A 131 -3.69 3.01 5.94
CA GLU A 131 -4.37 3.55 7.12
C GLU A 131 -5.89 3.72 6.91
N ILE A 132 -6.53 2.74 6.26
CA ILE A 132 -7.94 2.79 5.83
C ILE A 132 -8.92 3.14 6.97
N HIS A 133 -8.58 2.83 8.23
CA HIS A 133 -9.35 3.20 9.42
C HIS A 133 -9.48 4.71 9.64
N ARG A 134 -8.76 5.53 8.88
CA ARG A 134 -8.80 7.00 8.95
C ARG A 134 -9.72 7.63 7.90
N LEU A 135 -10.38 6.84 7.09
CA LEU A 135 -11.39 7.37 6.18
C LEU A 135 -12.55 7.99 6.96
N ASN A 136 -13.11 9.07 6.42
CA ASN A 136 -14.33 9.62 6.98
C ASN A 136 -15.54 8.77 6.57
N ARG A 137 -16.62 8.84 7.33
CA ARG A 137 -17.81 8.01 7.15
C ARG A 137 -18.44 8.12 5.76
N LEU A 138 -18.50 9.33 5.20
CA LEU A 138 -19.09 9.55 3.87
C LEU A 138 -18.26 8.88 2.77
N THR A 139 -16.94 8.86 2.93
CA THR A 139 -16.04 8.17 2.01
C THR A 139 -16.16 6.65 2.15
N GLU A 140 -16.32 6.14 3.37
CA GLU A 140 -16.58 4.71 3.59
C GLU A 140 -17.89 4.26 2.92
N GLU A 141 -18.96 5.05 3.04
CA GLU A 141 -20.27 4.75 2.43
C GLU A 141 -20.19 4.64 0.90
N LEU A 142 -19.37 5.48 0.25
CA LEU A 142 -19.09 5.35 -1.19
C LEU A 142 -18.32 4.08 -1.54
N LEU A 143 -17.40 3.66 -0.67
CA LEU A 143 -16.68 2.40 -0.88
C LEU A 143 -17.58 1.19 -0.78
N TYR A 144 -18.65 1.22 0.03
CA TYR A 144 -19.55 0.07 0.17
C TYR A 144 -20.14 -0.34 -1.18
N SER A 145 -20.78 0.59 -1.89
CA SER A 145 -21.37 0.33 -3.22
C SER A 145 -20.29 -0.01 -4.27
N ALA A 146 -19.12 0.62 -4.16
CA ALA A 146 -18.01 0.37 -5.07
C ALA A 146 -17.44 -1.04 -4.89
N MET A 147 -17.40 -1.58 -3.67
CA MET A 147 -16.87 -2.92 -3.37
C MET A 147 -17.88 -4.03 -3.69
N GLU A 148 -19.16 -3.82 -3.42
CA GLU A 148 -20.20 -4.86 -3.61
C GLU A 148 -20.67 -4.95 -5.04
N ASP A 149 -21.05 -3.78 -5.61
CA ASP A 149 -21.76 -3.72 -6.89
C ASP A 149 -20.92 -3.14 -8.02
N PHE A 150 -19.67 -2.75 -7.77
CA PHE A 150 -18.81 -2.05 -8.74
C PHE A 150 -19.51 -0.85 -9.36
N ARG A 151 -20.19 -0.04 -8.54
CA ARG A 151 -20.89 1.17 -8.94
C ARG A 151 -20.71 2.29 -7.92
N LEU A 152 -20.93 3.52 -8.38
CA LEU A 152 -21.00 4.70 -7.54
C LEU A 152 -22.37 5.34 -7.71
N ASP A 153 -23.07 5.55 -6.59
CA ASP A 153 -24.30 6.30 -6.56
C ASP A 153 -24.03 7.72 -6.06
N LEU A 154 -24.04 8.67 -7.00
CA LEU A 154 -23.72 10.07 -6.72
C LEU A 154 -24.99 10.92 -6.73
N THR A 155 -25.25 11.61 -5.63
CA THR A 155 -26.34 12.59 -5.56
C THR A 155 -25.82 13.93 -6.07
N MET A 156 -26.34 14.39 -7.20
CA MET A 156 -26.00 15.66 -7.82
C MET A 156 -27.12 16.70 -7.59
N GLY A 157 -26.75 17.88 -7.10
CA GLY A 157 -27.66 19.00 -6.87
C GLY A 157 -27.98 19.21 -5.39
N ALA A 158 -28.27 20.48 -5.04
CA ALA A 158 -28.75 20.87 -3.72
C ALA A 158 -30.26 21.10 -3.78
N ASN A 159 -31.01 20.71 -2.75
CA ASN A 159 -32.45 20.91 -2.59
C ASN A 159 -33.36 19.98 -3.45
N ARG A 160 -34.62 20.37 -3.60
CA ARG A 160 -35.72 19.57 -4.21
C ARG A 160 -35.49 19.04 -5.63
N GLY A 161 -34.34 19.30 -6.25
CA GLY A 161 -33.93 18.81 -7.57
C GLY A 161 -32.75 17.84 -7.55
N ALA A 162 -32.38 17.28 -6.41
CA ALA A 162 -31.28 16.32 -6.31
C ALA A 162 -31.58 15.07 -7.18
N ARG A 163 -30.70 14.79 -8.14
CA ARG A 163 -30.78 13.60 -9.00
C ARG A 163 -29.69 12.62 -8.56
N CYS A 164 -30.07 11.38 -8.34
CA CYS A 164 -29.11 10.30 -8.15
C CYS A 164 -28.62 9.84 -9.54
N ARG A 165 -27.30 9.79 -9.71
CA ARG A 165 -26.65 9.24 -10.91
C ARG A 165 -25.79 8.06 -10.51
N THR A 166 -26.12 6.89 -11.01
CA THR A 166 -25.29 5.69 -10.86
C THR A 166 -24.25 5.63 -11.97
N ILE A 167 -23.00 5.41 -11.61
CA ILE A 167 -21.87 5.24 -12.53
C ILE A 167 -21.28 3.85 -12.28
N ASN A 168 -21.21 3.04 -13.32
CA ASN A 168 -20.56 1.73 -13.23
C ASN A 168 -19.04 1.88 -13.17
N LEU A 169 -18.41 1.10 -12.32
CA LEU A 169 -16.97 1.01 -12.17
C LEU A 169 -16.45 -0.26 -12.86
N PRO A 170 -15.20 -0.26 -13.34
CA PRO A 170 -14.55 -1.50 -13.71
C PRO A 170 -14.41 -2.40 -12.50
N ARG A 171 -14.36 -3.71 -12.69
CA ARG A 171 -14.07 -4.63 -11.60
C ARG A 171 -12.62 -4.45 -11.15
N PHE A 172 -12.42 -4.26 -9.86
CA PHE A 172 -11.11 -3.99 -9.26
C PHE A 172 -10.95 -4.73 -7.92
N THR A 173 -9.72 -4.82 -7.45
CA THR A 173 -9.43 -5.34 -6.11
C THR A 173 -9.05 -4.18 -5.18
N LEU A 174 -9.77 -4.02 -4.06
CA LEU A 174 -9.37 -3.12 -3.00
C LEU A 174 -8.48 -3.87 -2.00
N ILE A 175 -7.30 -3.33 -1.73
CA ILE A 175 -6.44 -3.78 -0.63
C ILE A 175 -6.41 -2.66 0.42
N GLY A 176 -7.07 -2.89 1.55
CA GLY A 176 -7.03 -2.00 2.71
C GLY A 176 -5.89 -2.37 3.65
N ALA A 177 -5.14 -1.39 4.15
CA ALA A 177 -4.16 -1.61 5.20
C ALA A 177 -4.51 -0.82 6.46
N THR A 178 -4.33 -1.43 7.63
CA THR A 178 -4.58 -0.78 8.91
C THR A 178 -3.62 -1.23 10.00
N THR A 179 -3.34 -0.32 10.92
CA THR A 179 -2.68 -0.64 12.19
C THR A 179 -3.68 -0.85 13.31
N LYS A 180 -4.96 -0.47 13.11
CA LYS A 180 -6.02 -0.49 14.12
C LYS A 180 -7.27 -1.17 13.57
N LEU A 181 -7.31 -2.50 13.59
CA LEU A 181 -8.44 -3.27 13.07
C LEU A 181 -9.77 -2.89 13.75
N ALA A 182 -9.77 -2.67 15.07
CA ALA A 182 -10.96 -2.30 15.83
C ALA A 182 -11.52 -0.91 15.47
N SER A 183 -10.75 -0.06 14.79
CA SER A 183 -11.17 1.28 14.36
C SER A 183 -11.82 1.29 12.98
N ILE A 184 -11.87 0.16 12.28
CA ILE A 184 -12.61 0.01 11.03
C ILE A 184 -14.08 -0.28 11.39
N SER A 185 -15.00 0.40 10.70
CA SER A 185 -16.44 0.13 10.85
C SER A 185 -16.77 -1.32 10.48
N ALA A 186 -17.71 -1.93 11.19
CA ALA A 186 -18.14 -3.31 10.90
C ALA A 186 -18.62 -3.44 9.43
N PRO A 187 -19.45 -2.52 8.89
CA PRO A 187 -19.87 -2.61 7.49
C PRO A 187 -18.73 -2.61 6.48
N LEU A 188 -17.66 -1.81 6.71
CA LEU A 188 -16.51 -1.80 5.83
C LEU A 188 -15.70 -3.09 5.97
N ARG A 189 -15.51 -3.57 7.20
CA ARG A 189 -14.73 -4.80 7.45
C ARG A 189 -15.37 -6.02 6.83
N ASP A 190 -16.69 -6.14 6.90
CA ASP A 190 -17.46 -7.31 6.42
C ASP A 190 -17.45 -7.41 4.87
N ARG A 191 -17.05 -6.34 4.17
CA ARG A 191 -16.89 -6.31 2.72
C ARG A 191 -15.52 -6.80 2.23
N PHE A 192 -14.60 -7.04 3.14
CA PHE A 192 -13.35 -7.69 2.81
C PHE A 192 -13.48 -9.21 2.90
N GLY A 193 -13.46 -9.89 1.75
CA GLY A 193 -13.54 -11.35 1.70
C GLY A 193 -12.28 -12.02 2.27
N ILE A 194 -11.13 -11.33 2.19
CA ILE A 194 -9.85 -11.81 2.72
C ILE A 194 -9.35 -10.86 3.80
N SER A 195 -9.15 -11.35 5.03
CA SER A 195 -8.57 -10.58 6.12
C SER A 195 -7.34 -11.29 6.65
N GLN A 196 -6.15 -10.64 6.52
CA GLN A 196 -4.87 -11.23 6.87
C GLN A 196 -4.13 -10.40 7.92
N LYS A 197 -3.74 -11.04 9.01
CA LYS A 197 -2.89 -10.48 10.04
C LYS A 197 -1.43 -10.64 9.64
N ILE A 198 -0.66 -9.55 9.71
CA ILE A 198 0.78 -9.62 9.55
C ILE A 198 1.41 -9.67 10.94
N GLU A 199 2.09 -10.77 11.21
CA GLU A 199 2.72 -11.04 12.50
C GLU A 199 4.09 -10.37 12.60
N PHE A 200 4.61 -10.28 13.83
CA PHE A 200 6.01 -9.90 14.04
C PHE A 200 6.94 -10.98 13.48
N TYR A 201 8.06 -10.53 12.96
CA TYR A 201 9.09 -11.42 12.43
C TYR A 201 9.92 -12.04 13.54
N THR A 202 10.34 -13.28 13.33
CA THR A 202 11.34 -13.94 14.19
C THR A 202 12.72 -13.31 14.00
N CYS A 203 13.63 -13.58 14.93
CA CYS A 203 15.01 -13.10 14.81
C CYS A 203 15.70 -13.66 13.54
N ASP A 204 15.43 -14.92 13.21
CA ASP A 204 16.04 -15.56 12.03
C ASP A 204 15.52 -14.98 10.71
N GLU A 205 14.22 -14.71 10.61
CA GLU A 205 13.63 -14.03 9.46
C GLU A 205 14.18 -12.60 9.31
N LEU A 206 14.29 -11.84 10.41
CA LEU A 206 14.90 -10.50 10.38
C LEU A 206 16.37 -10.54 10.00
N LYS A 207 17.12 -11.55 10.49
CA LYS A 207 18.52 -11.79 10.10
C LYS A 207 18.62 -11.98 8.59
N GLN A 208 17.76 -12.81 8.00
CA GLN A 208 17.73 -13.03 6.54
C GLN A 208 17.44 -11.72 5.79
N ILE A 209 16.47 -10.93 6.24
CA ILE A 209 16.15 -9.62 5.66
C ILE A 209 17.35 -8.69 5.73
N ILE A 210 18.04 -8.63 6.88
CA ILE A 210 19.23 -7.80 7.09
C ILE A 210 20.37 -8.22 6.17
N VAL A 211 20.66 -9.53 6.08
CA VAL A 211 21.71 -10.07 5.22
C VAL A 211 21.41 -9.80 3.75
N ASN A 212 20.18 -10.01 3.30
CA ASN A 212 19.80 -9.72 1.92
C ASN A 212 19.97 -8.23 1.60
N PHE A 213 19.53 -7.35 2.50
CA PHE A 213 19.67 -5.93 2.28
C PHE A 213 21.11 -5.45 2.40
N SER A 214 21.94 -6.02 3.28
CA SER A 214 23.36 -5.66 3.42
C SER A 214 24.14 -5.92 2.12
N ARG A 215 23.82 -7.04 1.43
CA ARG A 215 24.39 -7.36 0.11
C ARG A 215 24.01 -6.32 -0.94
N LEU A 216 22.74 -5.89 -0.98
CA LEU A 216 22.26 -4.87 -1.92
C LEU A 216 22.94 -3.50 -1.74
N ILE A 217 23.34 -3.17 -0.51
CA ILE A 217 24.03 -1.91 -0.21
C ILE A 217 25.55 -2.06 -0.14
N ASN A 218 26.11 -3.21 -0.57
CA ASN A 218 27.52 -3.56 -0.54
C ASN A 218 28.15 -3.41 0.86
N LEU A 219 27.42 -3.78 1.90
CA LEU A 219 27.89 -3.78 3.28
C LEU A 219 28.19 -5.21 3.72
N ASN A 220 29.47 -5.51 3.96
CA ASN A 220 29.85 -6.80 4.52
C ASN A 220 29.56 -6.80 6.04
N LEU A 221 28.60 -7.61 6.48
CA LEU A 221 28.15 -7.68 7.87
C LEU A 221 28.50 -9.05 8.44
N GLU A 222 29.14 -9.07 9.59
CA GLU A 222 29.39 -10.31 10.33
C GLU A 222 28.07 -10.98 10.76
N ASP A 223 28.06 -12.30 10.82
CA ASP A 223 26.88 -13.09 11.19
C ASP A 223 26.35 -12.72 12.56
N LYS A 224 27.26 -12.53 13.53
CA LYS A 224 26.91 -12.07 14.89
C LYS A 224 26.26 -10.68 14.87
N ALA A 225 26.81 -9.72 14.13
CA ALA A 225 26.28 -8.37 14.04
C ALA A 225 24.89 -8.36 13.36
N SER A 226 24.65 -9.22 12.36
CA SER A 226 23.34 -9.37 11.72
C SER A 226 22.28 -9.91 12.70
N TYR A 227 22.64 -10.88 13.55
CA TYR A 227 21.78 -11.43 14.57
C TYR A 227 21.47 -10.42 15.68
N ASP A 228 22.49 -9.67 16.16
CA ASP A 228 22.30 -8.63 17.17
C ASP A 228 21.37 -7.51 16.67
N LEU A 229 21.53 -7.09 15.42
CA LEU A 229 20.61 -6.14 14.75
C LEU A 229 19.18 -6.69 14.69
N ALA A 230 19.02 -7.96 14.34
CA ALA A 230 17.71 -8.60 14.28
C ALA A 230 17.03 -8.59 15.66
N LYS A 231 17.77 -8.94 16.71
CA LYS A 231 17.27 -8.97 18.09
C LYS A 231 16.81 -7.59 18.57
N ILE A 232 17.59 -6.54 18.30
CA ILE A 232 17.27 -5.15 18.67
C ILE A 232 16.06 -4.62 17.88
N SER A 233 15.80 -5.17 16.72
CA SER A 233 14.72 -4.73 15.81
C SER A 233 13.31 -5.13 16.24
N ARG A 234 13.17 -5.91 17.31
CA ARG A 234 11.91 -6.27 17.96
C ARG A 234 10.82 -6.73 16.97
N GLY A 235 11.17 -7.65 16.08
CA GLY A 235 10.22 -8.23 15.12
C GLY A 235 9.80 -7.33 13.95
N THR A 236 10.44 -6.16 13.76
CA THR A 236 9.98 -5.16 12.78
C THR A 236 11.02 -4.90 11.68
N PRO A 237 10.76 -5.30 10.41
CA PRO A 237 11.68 -5.08 9.29
C PRO A 237 12.08 -3.61 9.06
N ARG A 238 11.14 -2.67 9.19
CA ARG A 238 11.42 -1.24 9.05
C ARG A 238 12.48 -0.76 10.04
N ILE A 239 12.43 -1.25 11.30
CA ILE A 239 13.41 -0.92 12.34
C ILE A 239 14.75 -1.55 11.97
N ALA A 240 14.77 -2.83 11.58
CA ALA A 240 15.98 -3.55 11.17
C ALA A 240 16.72 -2.82 10.04
N LEU A 241 16.03 -2.48 8.96
CA LEU A 241 16.62 -1.79 7.83
C LEU A 241 17.06 -0.35 8.18
N ARG A 242 16.36 0.33 9.08
CA ARG A 242 16.78 1.64 9.57
C ARG A 242 18.08 1.56 10.38
N LEU A 243 18.18 0.59 11.28
CA LEU A 243 19.40 0.37 12.07
C LEU A 243 20.58 -0.01 11.18
N LEU A 244 20.37 -0.92 10.22
CA LEU A 244 21.41 -1.32 9.28
C LEU A 244 21.99 -0.13 8.48
N ARG A 245 21.13 0.81 8.07
CA ARG A 245 21.62 2.04 7.41
C ARG A 245 22.47 2.89 8.34
N ARG A 246 22.11 3.01 9.62
CA ARG A 246 22.93 3.74 10.60
C ARG A 246 24.29 3.07 10.83
N VAL A 247 24.30 1.73 10.85
CA VAL A 247 25.55 0.96 10.90
C VAL A 247 26.41 1.25 9.68
N ARG A 248 25.82 1.27 8.48
CA ARG A 248 26.54 1.64 7.24
C ARG A 248 27.11 3.05 7.31
N ASP A 249 26.27 4.04 7.69
CA ASP A 249 26.68 5.45 7.78
C ASP A 249 27.90 5.59 8.75
N TYR A 250 27.83 4.90 9.90
CA TYR A 250 28.92 4.87 10.89
C TYR A 250 30.20 4.24 10.31
N ALA A 251 30.05 3.09 9.63
CA ALA A 251 31.17 2.40 9.01
C ALA A 251 31.89 3.25 7.97
N GLN A 252 31.14 3.99 7.16
CA GLN A 252 31.69 4.88 6.11
C GLN A 252 32.47 6.06 6.69
N VAL A 253 32.07 6.56 7.85
CA VAL A 253 32.75 7.71 8.48
C VAL A 253 33.98 7.29 9.27
N ILE A 254 33.92 6.21 10.02
CA ILE A 254 35.00 5.82 10.97
C ILE A 254 36.06 4.94 10.32
N LYS A 255 35.71 4.12 9.31
CA LYS A 255 36.64 3.27 8.57
C LYS A 255 36.54 3.54 7.07
N PRO A 256 37.15 4.62 6.55
CA PRO A 256 37.08 4.92 5.12
C PRO A 256 37.87 3.93 4.24
N VAL A 257 38.60 2.99 4.82
CA VAL A 257 39.41 2.00 4.10
C VAL A 257 39.14 0.60 4.61
N SER A 258 38.59 -0.26 3.74
CA SER A 258 38.29 -1.68 3.92
C SER A 258 37.09 -2.02 4.86
N TYR A 259 35.93 -2.27 4.24
CA TYR A 259 34.70 -2.78 4.88
C TYR A 259 34.78 -4.30 5.19
N THR A 260 35.81 -4.76 5.85
CA THR A 260 35.95 -6.21 6.01
C THR A 260 35.36 -6.77 7.31
N HIS A 261 35.28 -6.02 8.38
CA HIS A 261 34.68 -6.54 9.64
C HIS A 261 34.07 -5.42 10.48
N LEU A 262 32.75 -5.45 10.66
CA LEU A 262 32.02 -4.59 11.58
C LEU A 262 31.53 -5.44 12.76
N THR A 263 32.21 -5.29 13.89
CA THR A 263 31.69 -5.72 15.19
C THR A 263 30.90 -4.58 15.83
N LEU A 264 29.69 -4.83 16.30
CA LEU A 264 28.96 -3.84 17.10
C LEU A 264 29.69 -3.66 18.44
N PRO A 265 29.89 -2.40 18.93
CA PRO A 265 30.47 -2.20 20.24
C PRO A 265 29.52 -2.80 21.29
N THR A 266 29.98 -3.83 21.97
CA THR A 266 29.33 -4.34 23.18
C THR A 266 29.45 -3.26 24.24
N LYS A 267 28.31 -2.70 24.69
CA LYS A 267 28.32 -1.90 25.90
C LYS A 267 28.77 -2.78 27.07
N ALA A 268 29.84 -2.35 27.70
CA ALA A 268 30.21 -2.78 29.05
C ALA A 268 29.17 -2.35 30.04
#